data_245cac7b9c3b04bf28bba0e9c244b6e1
#
_entry.id   245cac7b9c3b04bf28bba0e9c244b6e1
#
_cell.length_a   1.000
_cell.length_b   1.000
_cell.length_c   1.000
_cell.angle_alpha   90.00
_cell.angle_beta   90.00
_cell.angle_gamma   90.00
#
_symmetry.space_group_name_H-M   'P 1'
#
loop_
_entity.id
_entity.type
_entity.pdbx_description
1 polymer ?
#
loop_
_entity_poly.entity_id
_entity_poly.type
_entity_poly.pdbx_seq_one_letter_code
_entity_poly.pdbx_strand_id
1 'polypeptide(L)'
;MDKVKYTLSGSVVNATFTFDDERVPTLTVNLNDMSINDGDVLAKQLYAYGQEYKANCIARIPSQAVAGGQGMEFGFVDGVIVPVIPEVVPEVPVVPETPVDPE
;
A
#
# COMPACT_ATOMS: atom_id res chain seq x y z
N MET A 1 -4.85 -21.23 5.77
CA MET A 1 -4.99 -21.20 4.31
C MET A 1 -5.85 -20.03 3.92
N ASP A 2 -5.56 -19.44 2.77
CA ASP A 2 -6.41 -18.37 2.26
C ASP A 2 -7.75 -18.96 1.88
N LYS A 3 -8.82 -18.23 2.15
CA LYS A 3 -10.18 -18.75 1.95
C LYS A 3 -11.05 -17.70 1.26
N VAL A 4 -12.06 -18.18 0.55
CA VAL A 4 -13.06 -17.30 -0.02
C VAL A 4 -14.44 -17.93 0.24
N LYS A 5 -15.37 -17.07 0.56
CA LYS A 5 -16.77 -17.48 0.73
C LYS A 5 -17.61 -16.53 -0.11
N TYR A 6 -18.57 -17.08 -0.83
CA TYR A 6 -19.39 -16.23 -1.70
C TYR A 6 -20.88 -16.55 -1.52
N THR A 7 -21.68 -15.56 -1.85
CA THR A 7 -23.12 -15.71 -2.01
C THR A 7 -23.53 -15.07 -3.31
N LEU A 8 -24.71 -15.40 -3.79
CA LEU A 8 -25.20 -14.86 -5.05
C LEU A 8 -26.37 -13.92 -4.81
N SER A 9 -26.37 -12.83 -5.55
CA SER A 9 -27.48 -11.89 -5.58
C SER A 9 -27.80 -11.66 -7.05
N GLY A 10 -28.75 -12.46 -7.60
CA GLY A 10 -28.98 -12.47 -9.03
C GLY A 10 -27.76 -13.01 -9.75
N SER A 11 -27.17 -12.22 -10.62
CA SER A 11 -25.95 -12.59 -11.32
C SER A 11 -24.69 -11.99 -10.68
N VAL A 12 -24.83 -11.36 -9.51
CA VAL A 12 -23.70 -10.75 -8.82
C VAL A 12 -23.17 -11.72 -7.78
N VAL A 13 -21.84 -11.92 -7.77
CA VAL A 13 -21.16 -12.74 -6.79
C VAL A 13 -20.65 -11.84 -5.67
N ASN A 14 -21.13 -12.06 -4.46
CA ASN A 14 -20.65 -11.33 -3.29
C ASN A 14 -19.61 -12.22 -2.60
N ALA A 15 -18.34 -11.86 -2.71
CA ALA A 15 -17.26 -12.71 -2.23
C ALA A 15 -16.52 -12.05 -1.08
N THR A 16 -16.19 -12.85 -0.07
CA THR A 16 -15.39 -12.41 1.06
C THR A 16 -14.14 -13.27 1.10
N PHE A 17 -13.00 -12.62 1.00
CA PHE A 17 -11.70 -13.28 0.99
C PHE A 17 -11.02 -13.07 2.34
N THR A 18 -10.56 -14.16 2.93
CA THR A 18 -9.81 -14.12 4.20
C THR A 18 -8.43 -14.70 3.93
N PHE A 19 -7.41 -13.96 4.31
CA PHE A 19 -6.03 -14.32 4.04
C PHE A 19 -5.29 -14.69 5.31
N ASP A 20 -4.38 -15.66 5.22
CA ASP A 20 -3.56 -16.05 6.35
C ASP A 20 -2.53 -14.99 6.70
N ASP A 21 -2.13 -14.18 5.73
CA ASP A 21 -1.13 -13.14 5.96
C ASP A 21 -1.79 -11.95 6.64
N GLU A 22 -1.34 -11.64 7.85
CA GLU A 22 -1.94 -10.56 8.64
C GLU A 22 -1.80 -9.20 7.98
N ARG A 23 -0.89 -9.05 7.05
CA ARG A 23 -0.68 -7.79 6.35
C ARG A 23 -1.72 -7.57 5.25
N VAL A 24 -2.50 -8.59 4.93
CA VAL A 24 -3.52 -8.52 3.87
C VAL A 24 -4.89 -8.49 4.53
N PRO A 25 -5.60 -7.37 4.44
CA PRO A 25 -6.91 -7.28 5.10
C PRO A 25 -7.96 -8.13 4.39
N THR A 26 -8.97 -8.51 5.14
CA THR A 26 -10.13 -9.23 4.58
C THR A 26 -10.80 -8.33 3.53
N LEU A 27 -11.12 -8.93 2.39
CA LEU A 27 -11.72 -8.21 1.28
C LEU A 27 -13.13 -8.72 1.02
N THR A 28 -14.08 -7.81 0.93
CA THR A 28 -15.44 -8.14 0.51
C THR A 28 -15.75 -7.33 -0.74
N VAL A 29 -16.12 -8.01 -1.81
CA VAL A 29 -16.37 -7.37 -3.10
C VAL A 29 -17.62 -7.93 -3.76
N ASN A 30 -18.21 -7.13 -4.63
CA ASN A 30 -19.32 -7.54 -5.47
C ASN A 30 -18.80 -7.64 -6.89
N LEU A 31 -18.90 -8.83 -7.48
CA LEU A 31 -18.36 -9.11 -8.80
C LEU A 31 -19.49 -9.54 -9.72
N ASN A 32 -19.63 -8.88 -10.85
CA ASN A 32 -20.72 -9.15 -11.76
C ASN A 32 -20.27 -9.74 -13.09
N ASP A 33 -18.97 -10.03 -13.22
CA ASP A 33 -18.44 -10.63 -14.45
C ASP A 33 -17.91 -12.04 -14.21
N MET A 34 -18.31 -12.65 -13.12
CA MET A 34 -17.89 -14.01 -12.79
C MET A 34 -18.82 -15.04 -13.42
N SER A 35 -18.27 -16.23 -13.70
CA SER A 35 -19.08 -17.34 -14.18
C SER A 35 -19.96 -17.84 -13.03
N ILE A 36 -21.28 -17.93 -13.26
CA ILE A 36 -22.19 -18.41 -12.22
C ILE A 36 -22.85 -19.72 -12.61
N ASN A 37 -22.44 -20.29 -13.73
CA ASN A 37 -23.02 -21.56 -14.18
C ASN A 37 -21.99 -22.68 -14.26
N ASP A 38 -20.78 -22.47 -13.81
CA ASP A 38 -19.75 -23.49 -13.74
C ASP A 38 -18.93 -23.24 -12.48
N GLY A 39 -19.11 -24.09 -11.48
CA GLY A 39 -18.47 -23.91 -10.17
C GLY A 39 -16.95 -23.98 -10.21
N ASP A 40 -16.40 -24.80 -11.11
CA ASP A 40 -14.94 -24.89 -11.22
C ASP A 40 -14.35 -23.63 -11.81
N VAL A 41 -15.01 -23.05 -12.82
CA VAL A 41 -14.58 -21.81 -13.43
C VAL A 41 -14.68 -20.67 -12.41
N LEU A 42 -15.79 -20.63 -11.68
CA LEU A 42 -16.00 -19.61 -10.66
C LEU A 42 -14.90 -19.70 -9.58
N ALA A 43 -14.61 -20.91 -9.12
CA ALA A 43 -13.58 -21.09 -8.09
C ALA A 43 -12.23 -20.59 -8.58
N LYS A 44 -11.87 -20.86 -9.83
CA LYS A 44 -10.59 -20.42 -10.39
C LYS A 44 -10.55 -18.90 -10.54
N GLN A 45 -11.68 -18.30 -10.94
CA GLN A 45 -11.75 -16.86 -11.07
C GLN A 45 -11.62 -16.18 -9.72
N LEU A 46 -12.27 -16.70 -8.69
CA LEU A 46 -12.18 -16.16 -7.35
C LEU A 46 -10.77 -16.32 -6.79
N TYR A 47 -10.17 -17.48 -7.02
CA TYR A 47 -8.80 -17.71 -6.57
C TYR A 47 -7.84 -16.69 -7.21
N ALA A 48 -7.94 -16.50 -8.53
CA ALA A 48 -7.07 -15.57 -9.22
C ALA A 48 -7.28 -14.13 -8.72
N TYR A 49 -8.53 -13.75 -8.50
CA TYR A 49 -8.85 -12.41 -8.00
C TYR A 49 -8.24 -12.19 -6.62
N GLY A 50 -8.41 -13.16 -5.72
CA GLY A 50 -7.89 -13.06 -4.37
C GLY A 50 -6.38 -13.00 -4.32
N GLN A 51 -5.70 -13.81 -5.16
CA GLN A 51 -4.25 -13.82 -5.19
C GLN A 51 -3.69 -12.53 -5.77
N GLU A 52 -4.37 -11.95 -6.74
CA GLU A 52 -3.96 -10.67 -7.29
C GLU A 52 -4.10 -9.56 -6.24
N TYR A 53 -5.19 -9.55 -5.50
CA TYR A 53 -5.40 -8.60 -4.42
C TYR A 53 -4.30 -8.75 -3.35
N LYS A 54 -4.01 -9.98 -2.95
CA LYS A 54 -2.99 -10.26 -1.96
C LYS A 54 -1.63 -9.76 -2.43
N ALA A 55 -1.26 -10.05 -3.67
CA ALA A 55 0.02 -9.61 -4.23
C ALA A 55 0.10 -8.09 -4.25
N ASN A 56 -1.00 -7.41 -4.61
CA ASN A 56 -1.02 -5.96 -4.65
C ASN A 56 -0.89 -5.35 -3.25
N CYS A 57 -1.53 -5.95 -2.26
CA CYS A 57 -1.39 -5.49 -0.87
C CYS A 57 0.04 -5.62 -0.39
N ILE A 58 0.67 -6.76 -0.66
CA ILE A 58 2.04 -7.00 -0.23
C ILE A 58 3.00 -6.06 -0.98
N ALA A 59 2.76 -5.82 -2.26
CA ALA A 59 3.59 -4.93 -3.04
C ALA A 59 3.53 -3.47 -2.56
N ARG A 60 2.47 -3.12 -1.83
CA ARG A 60 2.33 -1.77 -1.30
C ARG A 60 2.94 -1.60 0.09
N ILE A 61 3.48 -2.67 0.67
CA ILE A 61 4.14 -2.56 1.97
C ILE A 61 5.49 -1.88 1.73
N PRO A 62 5.75 -0.75 2.37
CA PRO A 62 7.00 -0.03 2.11
C PRO A 62 8.21 -0.85 2.57
N SER A 63 9.26 -0.81 1.77
CA SER A 63 10.55 -1.35 2.20
C SER A 63 11.11 -0.43 3.30
N GLN A 64 12.10 -0.92 4.03
CA GLN A 64 12.73 -0.11 5.06
C GLN A 64 13.32 1.17 4.48
N ALA A 65 13.87 1.10 3.27
CA ALA A 65 14.44 2.28 2.63
C ALA A 65 13.36 3.32 2.33
N VAL A 66 12.19 2.88 1.85
CA VAL A 66 11.11 3.79 1.54
C VAL A 66 10.51 4.37 2.81
N ALA A 67 10.28 3.53 3.82
CA ALA A 67 9.72 3.98 5.07
C ALA A 67 10.66 4.95 5.80
N GLY A 68 11.95 4.68 5.75
CA GLY A 68 12.94 5.55 6.38
C GLY A 68 13.12 6.87 5.66
N GLY A 69 12.73 6.94 4.39
CA GLY A 69 12.83 8.18 3.63
C GLY A 69 11.57 9.03 3.62
N GLN A 70 10.54 8.61 4.35
CA GLN A 70 9.30 9.38 4.33
C GLN A 70 9.54 10.77 4.95
N GLY A 71 8.93 11.76 4.36
CA GLY A 71 9.15 13.15 4.78
C GLY A 71 10.30 13.82 4.05
N MET A 72 11.10 13.08 3.30
CA MET A 72 12.15 13.68 2.50
C MET A 72 11.57 14.26 1.22
N GLU A 73 12.20 15.28 0.74
CA GLU A 73 11.75 15.97 -0.46
C GLU A 73 12.73 15.73 -1.60
N PHE A 74 12.19 15.50 -2.79
CA PHE A 74 12.98 15.27 -3.97
C PHE A 74 12.54 16.23 -5.07
N GLY A 75 13.48 16.73 -5.82
CA GLY A 75 13.20 17.55 -6.99
C GLY A 75 13.56 16.81 -8.26
N PHE A 76 13.17 17.37 -9.39
CA PHE A 76 13.49 16.78 -10.69
C PHE A 76 14.15 17.85 -11.53
N VAL A 77 15.36 17.56 -11.99
CA VAL A 77 16.12 18.49 -12.85
C VAL A 77 16.51 17.73 -14.11
N ASP A 78 16.00 18.19 -15.26
CA ASP A 78 16.28 17.56 -16.54
C ASP A 78 16.02 16.06 -16.54
N GLY A 79 14.92 15.66 -15.88
CA GLY A 79 14.55 14.24 -15.81
C GLY A 79 15.31 13.43 -14.78
N VAL A 80 16.16 14.07 -13.99
CA VAL A 80 16.93 13.39 -12.96
C VAL A 80 16.37 13.74 -11.59
N ILE A 81 16.24 12.73 -10.73
CA ILE A 81 15.76 12.93 -9.37
C ILE A 81 16.93 13.40 -8.51
N VAL A 82 16.74 14.52 -7.83
CA VAL A 82 17.75 15.07 -6.92
C VAL A 82 17.13 15.34 -5.56
N PRO A 83 17.85 15.12 -4.47
CA PRO A 83 17.30 15.42 -3.16
C PRO A 83 17.27 16.93 -2.92
N VAL A 84 16.23 17.37 -2.24
CA VAL A 84 16.12 18.76 -1.82
C VAL A 84 16.62 18.84 -0.38
N ILE A 85 17.70 19.59 -0.16
CA ILE A 85 18.30 19.71 1.14
C ILE A 85 17.75 20.96 1.81
N PRO A 86 17.15 20.84 2.98
CA PRO A 86 16.58 22.00 3.67
C PRO A 86 17.67 22.98 4.04
N GLU A 87 17.43 24.24 3.79
CA GLU A 87 18.39 25.25 4.14
C GLU A 87 18.37 25.55 5.58
N VAL A 88 17.42 25.15 6.25
CA VAL A 88 17.23 25.47 7.60
C VAL A 88 18.28 25.03 8.45
N VAL A 89 19.10 24.35 7.98
CA VAL A 89 20.06 23.84 8.76
C VAL A 89 20.71 24.73 9.61
N PRO A 90 20.76 25.46 9.57
CA PRO A 90 21.34 26.16 10.38
C PRO A 90 20.98 26.53 11.57
N GLU A 91 20.88 26.39 11.49
CA GLU A 91 20.50 26.80 12.17
C GLU A 91 20.58 26.71 13.15
N VAL A 92 21.16 26.55 13.12
CA VAL A 92 21.14 26.49 13.75
C VAL A 92 21.59 26.93 14.56
N PRO A 93 21.81 27.17 14.54
CA PRO A 93 22.10 27.53 15.29
C PRO A 93 22.44 28.00 16.16
N VAL A 94 22.48 27.99 16.10
CA VAL A 94 22.57 28.32 16.81
C VAL A 94 22.93 28.91 17.62
N VAL A 95 22.95 28.96 17.55
CA VAL A 95 23.08 29.40 18.18
C VAL A 95 23.31 30.02 19.03
N PRO A 96 23.33 30.08 19.16
CA PRO A 96 23.43 30.66 19.93
C PRO A 96 23.76 31.21 20.70
N GLU A 97 23.66 31.00 20.65
CA GLU A 97 23.77 31.32 21.31
C GLU A 97 24.13 32.11 21.91
N THR A 98 24.26 32.23 21.72
CA THR A 98 24.44 32.95 22.17
C THR A 98 24.71 33.64 22.84
N PRO A 99 24.74 33.68 23.09
CA PRO A 99 24.85 34.32 23.70
C PRO A 99 25.24 34.94 24.40
N VAL A 100 25.24 34.69 24.42
CA VAL A 100 25.39 35.20 25.05
C VAL A 100 25.92 36.05 25.67
N ASP A 101 25.92 36.12 25.76
CA ASP A 101 26.26 36.81 26.34
C ASP A 101 26.75 37.57 26.94
N PRO A 102 26.83 37.83 27.36
CA PRO A 102 27.19 38.52 27.84
C PRO A 102 27.83 39.16 28.45
N GLU A 103 27.86 39.14 28.65
CA GLU A 103 28.19 39.53 29.19
C GLU A 103 28.57 39.91 29.49
#